data_058c6a7755c3e16f753cae38a7e3067e
#
_entry.id   058c6a7755c3e16f753cae38a7e3067e
#
_cell.length_a   1.000
_cell.length_b   1.000
_cell.length_c   1.000
_cell.angle_alpha   90.00
_cell.angle_beta   90.00
_cell.angle_gamma   90.00
#
_symmetry.space_group_name_H-M   'P 1'
#
loop_
_entity.id
_entity.type
_entity.pdbx_description
1 polymer ?
#
loop_
_entity_poly.entity_id
_entity_poly.type
_entity_poly.pdbx_seq_one_letter_code
_entity_poly.pdbx_strand_id
1 'polypeptide(L)'
;DYTVYFADKAVVFTAKTPGEDWYAVTPAPDGGISRAKVTKILESYNKAAVVTPDPGAAFGAFAAEFALIEAAGGVVVNGCGQWLMIRRNGRWDYPKGHLECGERIEECAAREIEEETGVRAGVVRPLCDTLHAYYFPKTERWELKRTHWYELHTASCARLVPQAEEGIEQVVWCTPAEVTRNLRDAFPTIRCVVAAMGK
;
A
#
# COMPACT_ATOMS: atom_id res chain seq x y z
N ASP A 1 -11.37 -9.49 7.36
CA ASP A 1 -9.95 -9.85 7.21
C ASP A 1 -9.12 -8.57 7.14
N TYR A 2 -7.93 -8.60 7.77
CA TYR A 2 -6.96 -7.50 7.76
C TYR A 2 -5.63 -8.05 7.28
N THR A 3 -5.11 -7.53 6.17
CA THR A 3 -3.81 -7.94 5.64
C THR A 3 -2.79 -6.85 5.84
N VAL A 4 -1.67 -7.17 6.49
CA VAL A 4 -0.54 -6.27 6.70
C VAL A 4 0.65 -6.79 5.90
N TYR A 5 1.23 -5.95 5.07
CA TYR A 5 2.39 -6.28 4.25
C TYR A 5 3.68 -5.82 4.91
N PHE A 6 4.68 -6.69 4.88
CA PHE A 6 6.06 -6.44 5.25
C PHE A 6 6.89 -6.61 3.98
N ALA A 7 7.04 -5.58 3.16
CA ALA A 7 7.60 -5.64 1.82
C ALA A 7 6.86 -6.69 0.95
N ASP A 8 7.54 -7.77 0.55
CA ASP A 8 6.96 -8.86 -0.24
C ASP A 8 6.22 -9.92 0.60
N LYS A 9 6.29 -9.83 1.91
CA LYS A 9 5.67 -10.76 2.85
C LYS A 9 4.36 -10.20 3.40
N ALA A 10 3.51 -11.08 3.93
CA ALA A 10 2.21 -10.65 4.45
C ALA A 10 1.79 -11.46 5.68
N VAL A 11 1.07 -10.79 6.58
CA VAL A 11 0.26 -11.44 7.62
C VAL A 11 -1.19 -11.06 7.44
N VAL A 12 -2.09 -12.04 7.48
CA VAL A 12 -3.54 -11.82 7.47
C VAL A 12 -4.14 -12.18 8.82
N PHE A 13 -5.04 -11.35 9.31
CA PHE A 13 -5.89 -11.64 10.47
C PHE A 13 -7.26 -12.05 9.96
N THR A 14 -7.66 -13.29 10.22
CA THR A 14 -8.85 -13.87 9.61
C THR A 14 -9.56 -14.88 10.52
N ALA A 15 -10.88 -15.00 10.37
CA ALA A 15 -11.67 -16.06 10.98
C ALA A 15 -11.80 -17.31 10.08
N LYS A 16 -11.29 -17.23 8.85
CA LYS A 16 -11.40 -18.28 7.84
C LYS A 16 -10.18 -19.19 7.87
N THR A 17 -10.38 -20.44 7.44
CA THR A 17 -9.27 -21.35 7.17
C THR A 17 -8.40 -20.76 6.05
N PRO A 18 -7.11 -20.53 6.27
CA PRO A 18 -6.24 -19.99 5.24
C PRO A 18 -5.98 -21.03 4.13
N GLY A 19 -5.67 -20.52 2.93
CA GLY A 19 -5.21 -21.38 1.84
C GLY A 19 -3.85 -22.02 2.13
N GLU A 20 -3.47 -23.00 1.33
CA GLU A 20 -2.24 -23.78 1.48
C GLU A 20 -0.94 -22.93 1.48
N ASP A 21 -0.98 -21.77 0.82
CA ASP A 21 0.15 -20.84 0.75
C ASP A 21 0.42 -20.07 2.06
N TRP A 22 -0.47 -20.19 3.04
CA TRP A 22 -0.38 -19.46 4.28
C TRP A 22 0.03 -20.34 5.45
N TYR A 23 1.04 -19.95 6.19
CA TYR A 23 1.39 -20.58 7.46
C TYR A 23 0.37 -20.16 8.54
N ALA A 24 -0.45 -21.11 8.98
CA ALA A 24 -1.47 -20.85 9.99
C ALA A 24 -0.83 -20.66 11.38
N VAL A 25 -1.16 -19.55 12.02
CA VAL A 25 -0.69 -19.19 13.36
C VAL A 25 -1.88 -19.12 14.30
N THR A 26 -1.77 -19.81 15.44
CA THR A 26 -2.72 -19.68 16.54
C THR A 26 -2.26 -18.53 17.45
N PRO A 27 -3.10 -17.51 17.69
CA PRO A 27 -2.79 -16.46 18.64
C PRO A 27 -2.72 -17.01 20.08
N ALA A 28 -2.21 -16.19 21.01
CA ALA A 28 -2.25 -16.49 22.42
C ALA A 28 -3.70 -16.65 22.92
N PRO A 29 -3.94 -17.26 24.11
CA PRO A 29 -5.29 -17.47 24.64
C PRO A 29 -6.12 -16.19 24.81
N ASP A 30 -5.46 -15.05 24.97
CA ASP A 30 -6.08 -13.70 25.00
C ASP A 30 -6.41 -13.16 23.60
N GLY A 31 -6.14 -13.92 22.55
CA GLY A 31 -6.33 -13.52 21.14
C GLY A 31 -5.21 -12.67 20.56
N GLY A 32 -4.20 -12.33 21.36
CA GLY A 32 -3.10 -11.47 20.96
C GLY A 32 -2.00 -12.18 20.17
N ILE A 33 -1.30 -11.42 19.34
CA ILE A 33 -0.04 -11.81 18.72
C ILE A 33 0.85 -10.57 18.62
N SER A 34 2.11 -10.71 19.05
CA SER A 34 3.04 -9.59 19.04
C SER A 34 3.65 -9.36 17.66
N ARG A 35 4.05 -8.12 17.39
CA ARG A 35 4.85 -7.76 16.21
C ARG A 35 6.12 -8.63 16.14
N ALA A 36 6.83 -8.80 17.25
CA ALA A 36 8.06 -9.59 17.30
C ALA A 36 7.82 -11.05 16.88
N LYS A 37 6.72 -11.67 17.32
CA LYS A 37 6.35 -13.04 16.92
C LYS A 37 6.02 -13.12 15.42
N VAL A 38 5.27 -12.16 14.89
CA VAL A 38 4.94 -12.12 13.46
C VAL A 38 6.21 -11.95 12.63
N THR A 39 7.08 -10.99 12.96
CA THR A 39 8.33 -10.79 12.22
C THR A 39 9.23 -12.02 12.26
N LYS A 40 9.28 -12.72 13.37
CA LYS A 40 10.03 -13.98 13.51
C LYS A 40 9.48 -15.09 12.59
N ILE A 41 8.16 -15.23 12.51
CA ILE A 41 7.51 -16.19 11.60
C ILE A 41 7.82 -15.83 10.13
N LEU A 42 7.76 -14.55 9.78
CA LEU A 42 8.03 -14.07 8.42
C LEU A 42 9.51 -14.19 8.00
N GLU A 43 10.44 -14.50 8.92
CA GLU A 43 11.80 -14.88 8.55
C GLU A 43 11.83 -16.22 7.77
N SER A 44 10.92 -17.13 8.10
CA SER A 44 10.86 -18.48 7.51
C SER A 44 9.73 -18.67 6.49
N TYR A 45 8.69 -17.82 6.54
CA TYR A 45 7.50 -17.95 5.71
C TYR A 45 7.21 -16.62 5.02
N ASN A 46 6.71 -16.67 3.78
CA ASN A 46 6.32 -15.46 3.04
C ASN A 46 4.93 -14.95 3.42
N LYS A 47 4.07 -15.84 3.91
CA LYS A 47 2.69 -15.53 4.28
C LYS A 47 2.31 -16.23 5.57
N ALA A 48 1.80 -15.47 6.54
CA ALA A 48 1.30 -15.99 7.81
C ALA A 48 -0.17 -15.60 7.99
N ALA A 49 -0.98 -16.52 8.48
CA ALA A 49 -2.39 -16.27 8.79
C ALA A 49 -2.63 -16.44 10.30
N VAL A 50 -3.02 -15.34 10.95
CA VAL A 50 -3.47 -15.37 12.34
C VAL A 50 -4.96 -15.73 12.33
N VAL A 51 -5.24 -16.97 12.66
CA VAL A 51 -6.61 -17.51 12.63
C VAL A 51 -7.24 -17.32 14.00
N THR A 52 -8.30 -16.52 14.05
CA THR A 52 -8.96 -16.13 15.30
C THR A 52 -10.45 -15.86 15.07
N PRO A 53 -11.31 -16.13 16.04
CA PRO A 53 -12.74 -15.76 15.95
C PRO A 53 -12.99 -14.26 15.84
N ASP A 54 -12.09 -13.43 16.40
CA ASP A 54 -12.18 -11.96 16.32
C ASP A 54 -10.91 -11.37 15.65
N PRO A 55 -10.86 -11.33 14.31
CA PRO A 55 -9.74 -10.75 13.58
C PRO A 55 -9.55 -9.26 13.84
N GLY A 56 -10.64 -8.55 14.16
CA GLY A 56 -10.59 -7.11 14.43
C GLY A 56 -9.86 -6.79 15.72
N ALA A 57 -10.19 -7.51 16.80
CA ALA A 57 -9.51 -7.35 18.09
C ALA A 57 -8.04 -7.74 17.99
N ALA A 58 -7.73 -8.87 17.35
CA ALA A 58 -6.36 -9.33 17.16
C ALA A 58 -5.52 -8.34 16.34
N PHE A 59 -6.07 -7.83 15.24
CA PHE A 59 -5.42 -6.79 14.44
C PHE A 59 -5.21 -5.50 15.24
N GLY A 60 -6.23 -5.05 16.01
CA GLY A 60 -6.13 -3.85 16.82
C GLY A 60 -5.00 -3.92 17.86
N ALA A 61 -4.89 -5.04 18.56
CA ALA A 61 -3.81 -5.28 19.52
C ALA A 61 -2.43 -5.31 18.84
N PHE A 62 -2.33 -5.93 17.67
CA PHE A 62 -1.11 -5.95 16.87
C PHE A 62 -0.73 -4.54 16.39
N ALA A 63 -1.68 -3.79 15.84
CA ALA A 63 -1.47 -2.43 15.33
C ALA A 63 -1.04 -1.44 16.43
N ALA A 64 -1.43 -1.68 17.68
CA ALA A 64 -1.03 -0.85 18.82
C ALA A 64 0.48 -0.86 19.09
N GLU A 65 1.24 -1.82 18.57
CA GLU A 65 2.69 -1.89 18.68
C GLU A 65 3.43 -1.03 17.63
N PHE A 66 2.69 -0.28 16.80
CA PHE A 66 3.24 0.55 15.72
C PHE A 66 2.84 2.02 15.91
N ALA A 67 3.66 2.91 15.38
CA ALA A 67 3.22 4.27 15.10
C ALA A 67 2.36 4.25 13.83
N LEU A 68 1.13 4.73 13.93
CA LEU A 68 0.20 4.75 12.81
C LEU A 68 0.49 5.95 11.90
N ILE A 69 0.62 5.69 10.61
CA ILE A 69 0.86 6.70 9.58
C ILE A 69 -0.29 6.66 8.57
N GLU A 70 -0.93 7.80 8.35
CA GLU A 70 -1.95 7.95 7.31
C GLU A 70 -1.31 8.55 6.05
N ALA A 71 -1.64 7.96 4.91
CA ALA A 71 -1.15 8.38 3.60
C ALA A 71 -2.27 8.23 2.57
N ALA A 72 -2.12 8.92 1.45
CA ALA A 72 -3.00 8.77 0.30
C ALA A 72 -2.24 8.86 -1.00
N GLY A 73 -2.78 8.25 -2.03
CA GLY A 73 -2.25 8.26 -3.38
C GLY A 73 -3.25 7.69 -4.37
N GLY A 74 -2.80 7.39 -5.57
CA GLY A 74 -3.74 6.86 -6.52
C GLY A 74 -3.20 6.49 -7.89
N VAL A 75 -4.13 5.96 -8.68
CA VAL A 75 -3.96 5.65 -10.09
C VAL A 75 -4.57 6.77 -10.90
N VAL A 76 -3.76 7.49 -11.63
CA VAL A 76 -4.20 8.55 -12.54
C VAL A 76 -4.39 7.98 -13.93
N VAL A 77 -5.60 8.15 -14.48
CA VAL A 77 -5.93 7.76 -15.85
C VAL A 77 -6.00 9.02 -16.71
N ASN A 78 -5.28 9.04 -17.82
CA ASN A 78 -5.32 10.17 -18.78
C ASN A 78 -6.40 9.98 -19.86
N GLY A 79 -6.57 10.96 -20.73
CA GLY A 79 -7.54 10.92 -21.82
C GLY A 79 -7.32 9.83 -22.86
N CYS A 80 -6.14 9.19 -22.88
CA CYS A 80 -5.80 8.07 -23.76
C CYS A 80 -5.99 6.71 -23.06
N GLY A 81 -6.50 6.66 -21.82
CA GLY A 81 -6.66 5.44 -21.04
C GLY A 81 -5.35 4.87 -20.48
N GLN A 82 -4.29 5.65 -20.47
CA GLN A 82 -3.01 5.25 -19.88
C GLN A 82 -3.00 5.60 -18.38
N TRP A 83 -2.27 4.80 -17.59
CA TRP A 83 -2.13 4.94 -16.15
C TRP A 83 -0.76 5.47 -15.78
N LEU A 84 -0.71 6.42 -14.86
CA LEU A 84 0.52 7.02 -14.36
C LEU A 84 1.18 6.07 -13.35
N MET A 85 2.36 5.60 -13.67
CA MET A 85 3.20 4.81 -12.76
C MET A 85 4.51 5.54 -12.46
N ILE A 86 5.06 5.26 -11.30
CA ILE A 86 6.41 5.69 -10.92
C ILE A 86 7.30 4.48 -10.72
N ARG A 87 8.60 4.67 -10.94
CA ARG A 87 9.62 3.71 -10.53
C ARG A 87 10.37 4.31 -9.34
N ARG A 88 10.28 3.61 -8.21
CA ARG A 88 10.88 4.05 -6.94
C ARG A 88 11.79 2.95 -6.40
N ASN A 89 13.05 3.28 -6.13
CA ASN A 89 14.01 2.34 -5.56
C ASN A 89 14.03 0.97 -6.29
N GLY A 90 14.02 1.00 -7.62
CA GLY A 90 14.08 -0.18 -8.47
C GLY A 90 12.76 -0.93 -8.63
N ARG A 91 11.63 -0.46 -8.11
CA ARG A 91 10.32 -1.11 -8.24
C ARG A 91 9.25 -0.17 -8.79
N TRP A 92 8.28 -0.76 -9.48
CA TRP A 92 7.08 -0.04 -9.93
C TRP A 92 6.13 0.21 -8.78
N ASP A 93 5.61 1.45 -8.74
CA ASP A 93 4.75 1.94 -7.67
C ASP A 93 3.75 2.98 -8.23
N TYR A 94 2.82 3.40 -7.40
CA TYR A 94 1.96 4.55 -7.66
C TYR A 94 2.32 5.70 -6.72
N PRO A 95 2.14 6.97 -7.16
CA PRO A 95 2.43 8.14 -6.33
C PRO A 95 1.54 8.19 -5.10
N LYS A 96 2.14 8.50 -3.95
CA LYS A 96 1.49 8.59 -2.65
C LYS A 96 2.37 9.32 -1.65
N GLY A 97 1.76 9.83 -0.59
CA GLY A 97 2.52 10.40 0.51
C GLY A 97 1.67 10.67 1.74
N HIS A 98 2.28 11.26 2.74
CA HIS A 98 1.70 11.42 4.07
C HIS A 98 0.62 12.49 4.11
N LEU A 99 -0.45 12.20 4.87
CA LEU A 99 -1.49 13.18 5.19
C LEU A 99 -0.91 14.30 6.04
N GLU A 100 -1.19 15.55 5.68
CA GLU A 100 -0.84 16.73 6.44
C GLU A 100 -1.96 17.12 7.42
N CYS A 101 -1.59 17.88 8.45
CA CYS A 101 -2.53 18.34 9.46
C CYS A 101 -3.62 19.23 8.82
N GLY A 102 -4.89 18.90 9.08
CA GLY A 102 -6.04 19.64 8.57
C GLY A 102 -6.42 19.36 7.12
N GLU A 103 -5.66 18.51 6.42
CA GLU A 103 -5.90 18.10 5.04
C GLU A 103 -6.95 16.98 4.98
N ARG A 104 -7.83 17.03 3.99
CA ARG A 104 -8.71 15.89 3.69
C ARG A 104 -7.91 14.82 2.94
N ILE A 105 -8.31 13.56 3.13
CA ILE A 105 -7.55 12.43 2.58
C ILE A 105 -7.52 12.43 1.04
N GLU A 106 -8.60 12.88 0.38
CA GLU A 106 -8.65 13.02 -1.08
C GLU A 106 -7.76 14.15 -1.59
N GLU A 107 -7.66 15.25 -0.83
CA GLU A 107 -6.77 16.37 -1.13
C GLU A 107 -5.31 15.94 -1.02
N CYS A 108 -5.00 15.12 -0.01
CA CYS A 108 -3.68 14.51 0.15
C CYS A 108 -3.30 13.69 -1.09
N ALA A 109 -4.20 12.84 -1.59
CA ALA A 109 -3.95 12.04 -2.79
C ALA A 109 -3.59 12.90 -3.99
N ALA A 110 -4.40 13.93 -4.27
CA ALA A 110 -4.17 14.84 -5.40
C ALA A 110 -2.88 15.65 -5.25
N ARG A 111 -2.59 16.16 -4.05
CA ARG A 111 -1.38 16.94 -3.75
C ARG A 111 -0.12 16.08 -3.92
N GLU A 112 -0.09 14.90 -3.33
CA GLU A 112 1.07 14.01 -3.41
C GLU A 112 1.36 13.57 -4.86
N ILE A 113 0.32 13.31 -5.64
CA ILE A 113 0.47 13.00 -7.08
C ILE A 113 1.10 14.18 -7.81
N GLU A 114 0.64 15.41 -7.57
CA GLU A 114 1.22 16.59 -8.19
C GLU A 114 2.67 16.81 -7.75
N GLU A 115 2.97 16.65 -6.48
CA GLU A 115 4.34 16.81 -5.95
C GLU A 115 5.30 15.77 -6.53
N GLU A 116 4.91 14.50 -6.54
CA GLU A 116 5.78 13.41 -7.01
C GLU A 116 5.91 13.32 -8.53
N THR A 117 4.93 13.77 -9.29
CA THR A 117 4.86 13.54 -10.75
C THR A 117 4.65 14.78 -11.62
N GLY A 118 4.26 15.91 -11.03
CA GLY A 118 3.89 17.11 -11.76
C GLY A 118 2.49 17.07 -12.40
N VAL A 119 1.72 16.01 -12.16
CA VAL A 119 0.39 15.84 -12.77
C VAL A 119 -0.71 16.33 -11.85
N ARG A 120 -1.58 17.20 -12.36
CA ARG A 120 -2.82 17.61 -11.71
C ARG A 120 -3.97 16.73 -12.19
N ALA A 121 -4.62 16.08 -11.24
CA ALA A 121 -5.72 15.17 -11.51
C ALA A 121 -6.84 15.33 -10.47
N GLY A 122 -8.06 15.05 -10.89
CA GLY A 122 -9.24 15.08 -10.02
C GLY A 122 -9.59 13.68 -9.51
N VAL A 123 -9.94 13.58 -8.23
CA VAL A 123 -10.38 12.33 -7.61
C VAL A 123 -11.74 11.93 -8.17
N VAL A 124 -11.86 10.68 -8.60
CA VAL A 124 -13.10 10.09 -9.15
C VAL A 124 -13.78 9.17 -8.16
N ARG A 125 -13.04 8.22 -7.57
CA ARG A 125 -13.59 7.26 -6.60
C ARG A 125 -12.50 6.67 -5.71
N PRO A 126 -12.85 6.19 -4.50
CA PRO A 126 -11.96 5.37 -3.70
C PRO A 126 -11.78 3.99 -4.33
N LEU A 127 -10.61 3.39 -4.17
CA LEU A 127 -10.28 2.05 -4.64
C LEU A 127 -10.19 1.05 -3.50
N CYS A 128 -9.22 1.22 -2.63
CA CYS A 128 -8.95 0.36 -1.49
C CYS A 128 -7.99 1.03 -0.52
N ASP A 129 -7.86 0.45 0.66
CA ASP A 129 -6.80 0.75 1.61
C ASP A 129 -5.78 -0.37 1.61
N THR A 130 -4.50 -0.03 1.80
CA THR A 130 -3.42 -0.99 2.04
C THR A 130 -2.71 -0.69 3.34
N LEU A 131 -2.21 -1.74 4.01
CA LEU A 131 -1.47 -1.63 5.27
C LEU A 131 -0.04 -2.15 5.05
N HIS A 132 0.93 -1.29 5.32
CA HIS A 132 2.36 -1.61 5.18
C HIS A 132 3.09 -1.34 6.47
N ALA A 133 3.73 -2.37 7.02
CA ALA A 133 4.53 -2.29 8.24
C ALA A 133 6.03 -2.30 7.90
N TYR A 134 6.78 -1.44 8.54
CA TYR A 134 8.23 -1.33 8.36
C TYR A 134 8.89 -0.69 9.58
N TYR A 135 10.17 -1.00 9.77
CA TYR A 135 11.02 -0.28 10.72
C TYR A 135 11.57 0.99 10.05
N PHE A 136 11.39 2.13 10.68
CA PHE A 136 11.89 3.41 10.17
C PHE A 136 13.12 3.86 10.96
N PRO A 137 14.33 3.75 10.38
CA PRO A 137 15.57 4.03 11.11
C PRO A 137 15.69 5.46 11.65
N LYS A 138 15.14 6.45 10.93
CA LYS A 138 15.19 7.87 11.34
C LYS A 138 14.44 8.15 12.65
N THR A 139 13.36 7.43 12.91
CA THR A 139 12.57 7.56 14.15
C THR A 139 12.83 6.43 15.13
N GLU A 140 13.62 5.43 14.71
CA GLU A 140 13.96 4.23 15.50
C GLU A 140 12.73 3.50 16.03
N ARG A 141 11.66 3.45 15.21
CA ARG A 141 10.40 2.78 15.58
C ARG A 141 9.77 2.03 14.41
N TRP A 142 8.89 1.11 14.76
CA TRP A 142 8.04 0.45 13.79
C TRP A 142 6.86 1.34 13.44
N GLU A 143 6.61 1.47 12.14
CA GLU A 143 5.49 2.23 11.60
C GLU A 143 4.54 1.32 10.83
N LEU A 144 3.24 1.58 10.96
CA LEU A 144 2.17 0.96 10.18
C LEU A 144 1.51 2.05 9.35
N LYS A 145 1.76 2.03 8.06
CA LYS A 145 1.21 2.99 7.10
C LYS A 145 -0.07 2.44 6.50
N ARG A 146 -1.17 3.16 6.71
CA ARG A 146 -2.40 2.97 5.96
C ARG A 146 -2.39 3.94 4.79
N THR A 147 -2.43 3.40 3.58
CA THR A 147 -2.54 4.21 2.37
C THR A 147 -3.94 4.07 1.79
N HIS A 148 -4.63 5.20 1.66
CA HIS A 148 -5.92 5.31 0.99
C HIS A 148 -5.69 5.55 -0.49
N TRP A 149 -6.12 4.62 -1.32
CA TRP A 149 -5.90 4.65 -2.77
C TRP A 149 -7.15 5.10 -3.50
N TYR A 150 -6.96 5.99 -4.46
CA TYR A 150 -8.02 6.56 -5.28
C TYR A 150 -7.76 6.35 -6.77
N GLU A 151 -8.82 6.34 -7.56
CA GLU A 151 -8.77 6.58 -8.98
C GLU A 151 -8.91 8.08 -9.23
N LEU A 152 -8.01 8.63 -10.03
CA LEU A 152 -8.03 10.04 -10.45
C LEU A 152 -7.99 10.11 -11.95
N HIS A 153 -8.55 11.19 -12.51
CA HIS A 153 -8.54 11.44 -13.94
C HIS A 153 -7.89 12.78 -14.26
N THR A 154 -7.21 12.81 -15.39
CA THR A 154 -6.69 14.02 -16.01
C THR A 154 -6.96 14.00 -17.53
N ALA A 155 -7.35 15.13 -18.10
CA ALA A 155 -7.54 15.25 -19.55
C ALA A 155 -6.20 15.47 -20.27
N SER A 156 -5.18 15.91 -19.56
CA SER A 156 -3.91 16.39 -20.10
C SER A 156 -2.85 15.31 -20.05
N CYS A 157 -2.06 15.17 -21.13
CA CYS A 157 -0.75 14.50 -21.09
C CYS A 157 0.29 15.52 -20.63
N ALA A 158 0.18 15.97 -19.36
CA ALA A 158 1.07 16.95 -18.79
C ALA A 158 2.54 16.47 -18.81
N ARG A 159 3.47 17.41 -18.79
CA ARG A 159 4.89 17.10 -18.66
C ARG A 159 5.12 16.44 -17.30
N LEU A 160 5.70 15.26 -17.31
CA LEU A 160 6.02 14.50 -16.13
C LEU A 160 7.32 15.01 -15.47
N VAL A 161 7.29 15.22 -14.16
CA VAL A 161 8.44 15.72 -13.39
C VAL A 161 8.67 14.80 -12.20
N PRO A 162 9.65 13.86 -12.30
CA PRO A 162 9.97 12.96 -11.19
C PRO A 162 10.63 13.73 -10.04
N GLN A 163 10.20 13.42 -8.79
CA GLN A 163 10.79 13.95 -7.58
C GLN A 163 11.96 13.07 -7.11
N ALA A 164 13.18 13.41 -7.49
CA ALA A 164 14.38 12.61 -7.24
C ALA A 164 14.69 12.42 -5.75
N GLU A 165 14.34 13.38 -4.90
CA GLU A 165 14.54 13.35 -3.44
C GLU A 165 13.77 12.22 -2.74
N GLU A 166 12.69 11.75 -3.35
CA GLU A 166 11.85 10.65 -2.88
C GLU A 166 12.27 9.27 -3.44
N GLY A 167 13.43 9.20 -4.11
CA GLY A 167 13.90 7.97 -4.75
C GLY A 167 13.14 7.61 -6.03
N ILE A 168 12.40 8.55 -6.62
CA ILE A 168 11.66 8.36 -7.87
C ILE A 168 12.62 8.48 -9.05
N GLU A 169 12.82 7.37 -9.73
CA GLU A 169 13.75 7.26 -10.88
C GLU A 169 13.05 7.60 -12.19
N GLN A 170 11.77 7.25 -12.32
CA GLN A 170 10.96 7.44 -13.51
C GLN A 170 9.50 7.77 -13.17
N VAL A 171 8.87 8.56 -14.03
CA VAL A 171 7.42 8.78 -14.06
C VAL A 171 6.96 8.52 -15.49
N VAL A 172 6.02 7.60 -15.70
CA VAL A 172 5.67 7.09 -17.02
C VAL A 172 4.15 6.91 -17.16
N TRP A 173 3.62 7.28 -18.32
CA TRP A 173 2.28 6.87 -18.74
C TRP A 173 2.36 5.46 -19.32
N CYS A 174 1.63 4.53 -18.72
CA CYS A 174 1.63 3.11 -19.10
C CYS A 174 0.29 2.70 -19.70
N THR A 175 0.34 1.96 -20.80
CA THR A 175 -0.83 1.24 -21.31
C THR A 175 -1.24 0.13 -20.32
N PRO A 176 -2.49 -0.37 -20.38
CA PRO A 176 -2.91 -1.50 -19.52
C PRO A 176 -2.00 -2.73 -19.63
N ALA A 177 -1.47 -3.02 -20.82
CA ALA A 177 -0.53 -4.13 -21.03
C ALA A 177 0.82 -3.87 -20.34
N GLU A 178 1.32 -2.63 -20.37
CA GLU A 178 2.53 -2.23 -19.66
C GLU A 178 2.34 -2.26 -18.15
N VAL A 179 1.18 -1.86 -17.62
CA VAL A 179 0.83 -2.00 -16.22
C VAL A 179 0.91 -3.46 -15.79
N THR A 180 0.28 -4.37 -16.52
CA THR A 180 0.31 -5.81 -16.22
C THR A 180 1.74 -6.35 -16.18
N ARG A 181 2.58 -5.95 -17.13
CA ARG A 181 4.00 -6.33 -17.16
C ARG A 181 4.76 -5.77 -15.95
N ASN A 182 4.55 -4.51 -15.62
CA ASN A 182 5.24 -3.82 -14.53
C ASN A 182 4.89 -4.37 -13.15
N LEU A 183 3.70 -4.97 -12.99
CA LEU A 183 3.29 -5.62 -11.73
C LEU A 183 4.19 -6.78 -11.31
N ARG A 184 4.97 -7.35 -12.24
CA ARG A 184 5.94 -8.42 -11.91
C ARG A 184 7.05 -7.90 -11.02
N ASP A 185 7.33 -6.60 -11.09
CA ASP A 185 8.36 -5.90 -10.33
C ASP A 185 7.73 -4.79 -9.47
N ALA A 186 6.67 -5.14 -8.75
CA ALA A 186 5.94 -4.27 -7.84
C ALA A 186 5.70 -4.98 -6.50
N PHE A 187 5.52 -4.19 -5.45
CA PHE A 187 5.10 -4.74 -4.15
C PHE A 187 3.66 -5.30 -4.21
N PRO A 188 3.32 -6.29 -3.38
CA PRO A 188 1.97 -6.86 -3.33
C PRO A 188 0.86 -5.82 -3.10
N THR A 189 1.13 -4.76 -2.35
CA THR A 189 0.19 -3.64 -2.13
C THR A 189 -0.25 -3.01 -3.45
N ILE A 190 0.67 -2.85 -4.41
CA ILE A 190 0.38 -2.26 -5.73
C ILE A 190 -0.50 -3.20 -6.56
N ARG A 191 -0.31 -4.51 -6.45
CA ARG A 191 -1.21 -5.48 -7.09
C ARG A 191 -2.64 -5.39 -6.55
N CYS A 192 -2.80 -5.14 -5.23
CA CYS A 192 -4.12 -4.89 -4.63
C CYS A 192 -4.80 -3.66 -5.24
N VAL A 193 -4.06 -2.58 -5.45
CA VAL A 193 -4.57 -1.34 -6.06
C VAL A 193 -5.05 -1.59 -7.48
N VAL A 194 -4.26 -2.27 -8.31
CA VAL A 194 -4.63 -2.61 -9.69
C VAL A 194 -5.86 -3.52 -9.72
N ALA A 195 -5.95 -4.51 -8.84
CA ALA A 195 -7.12 -5.36 -8.74
C ALA A 195 -8.40 -4.57 -8.37
N ALA A 196 -8.27 -3.51 -7.57
CA ALA A 196 -9.38 -2.64 -7.21
C ALA A 196 -9.87 -1.75 -8.37
N MET A 197 -9.01 -1.45 -9.34
CA MET A 197 -9.39 -0.71 -10.55
C MET A 197 -10.38 -1.46 -11.44
N GLY A 198 -10.35 -2.79 -11.41
CA GLY A 198 -11.24 -3.67 -12.20
C GLY A 198 -12.60 -3.98 -11.56
N LYS A 199 -12.94 -3.38 -10.40
CA LYS A 199 -14.18 -3.62 -9.66
C LYS A 199 -15.21 -2.52 -9.85
#